data_6f18b5bffa4832fa77a77751945ad29d
#
_entry.id   6f18b5bffa4832fa77a77751945ad29d
#
_cell.length_a   1.000
_cell.length_b   1.000
_cell.length_c   1.000
_cell.angle_alpha   90.00
_cell.angle_beta   90.00
_cell.angle_gamma   90.00
#
_symmetry.space_group_name_H-M   'P 1'
#
loop_
_entity.id
_entity.type
_entity.pdbx_description
1 polymer ?
#
loop_
_entity_poly.entity_id
_entity_poly.type
_entity_poly.pdbx_seq_one_letter_code
_entity_poly.pdbx_strand_id
1 'polypeptide(L)'
;MIYKDLLKKYAASVRSSAHYIPESDQYGMTVTDQLFVGDTRTRYFHIVWSSDREKDDRKTFFTKLAAKELRLRRKIERKEQVTYDEMMDFADWFKLSSTKAGTVPDNKKGRKASGETKEEESYVINSAERDVENIDECAKKFGFRILVSSEKMDTREAMEAYSKRDCVEKVFSALKSTLGMEKIGVYSDDSIHTKMLIWFLAAILHSLIFNRTMELREKDRKSFTVRSIINLLEEISADEDLNTGKYKRRFKPIRKQNRIMKCLGVTIDDIDSCIDKL
;
A
#
# COMPACT_ATOMS: atom_id res chain seq x y z
N MET A 1 21.12 -2.56 2.45
CA MET A 1 22.33 -3.04 3.08
C MET A 1 22.03 -3.51 4.51
N ILE A 2 21.57 -2.65 5.39
CA ILE A 2 21.27 -2.97 6.82
C ILE A 2 20.32 -4.17 7.00
N TYR A 3 19.26 -4.26 6.19
CA TYR A 3 18.31 -5.38 6.25
C TYR A 3 18.98 -6.76 6.11
N LYS A 4 19.89 -6.92 5.15
CA LYS A 4 20.58 -8.21 4.93
C LYS A 4 21.50 -8.57 6.10
N ASP A 5 22.15 -7.58 6.69
CA ASP A 5 23.12 -7.78 7.76
C ASP A 5 22.39 -8.12 9.08
N LEU A 6 21.26 -7.44 9.36
CA LEU A 6 20.41 -7.76 10.50
C LEU A 6 19.84 -9.17 10.42
N LEU A 7 19.36 -9.60 9.26
CA LEU A 7 18.85 -10.96 9.10
C LEU A 7 19.96 -12.03 9.22
N LYS A 8 21.14 -11.79 8.67
CA LYS A 8 22.28 -12.71 8.87
C LYS A 8 22.60 -12.89 10.34
N LYS A 9 22.51 -11.83 11.14
CA LYS A 9 22.86 -11.82 12.56
C LYS A 9 21.76 -12.41 13.44
N TYR A 10 20.51 -12.11 13.17
CA TYR A 10 19.41 -12.34 14.11
C TYR A 10 18.34 -13.32 13.65
N ALA A 11 18.32 -13.78 12.39
CA ALA A 11 17.24 -14.64 11.86
C ALA A 11 17.01 -15.92 12.67
N ALA A 12 18.07 -16.57 13.12
CA ALA A 12 17.96 -17.76 13.95
C ALA A 12 17.41 -17.45 15.34
N SER A 13 17.88 -16.36 15.96
CA SER A 13 17.46 -15.94 17.30
C SER A 13 15.99 -15.53 17.33
N VAL A 14 15.50 -14.82 16.30
CA VAL A 14 14.10 -14.39 16.22
C VAL A 14 13.14 -15.56 16.25
N ARG A 15 13.48 -16.69 15.61
CA ARG A 15 12.64 -17.90 15.55
C ARG A 15 12.65 -18.72 16.84
N SER A 16 13.38 -18.30 17.87
CA SER A 16 13.37 -18.96 19.17
C SER A 16 11.99 -18.83 19.85
N SER A 17 11.57 -19.86 20.57
CA SER A 17 10.32 -19.84 21.35
C SER A 17 10.25 -18.69 22.37
N ALA A 18 11.40 -18.15 22.79
CA ALA A 18 11.47 -16.98 23.67
C ALA A 18 10.90 -15.69 23.03
N HIS A 19 10.82 -15.66 21.71
CA HIS A 19 10.36 -14.50 20.94
C HIS A 19 8.98 -14.72 20.30
N TYR A 20 8.27 -15.78 20.68
CA TYR A 20 6.93 -16.08 20.18
C TYR A 20 5.91 -15.10 20.75
N ILE A 21 5.06 -14.59 19.87
CA ILE A 21 3.98 -13.63 20.17
C ILE A 21 2.64 -14.35 19.91
N PRO A 22 1.97 -14.88 20.96
CA PRO A 22 0.79 -15.74 20.81
C PRO A 22 -0.38 -15.04 20.11
N GLU A 23 -0.57 -13.74 20.35
CA GLU A 23 -1.71 -12.97 19.86
C GLU A 23 -1.73 -12.86 18.34
N SER A 24 -0.58 -12.97 17.69
CA SER A 24 -0.44 -12.83 16.24
C SER A 24 0.12 -14.07 15.55
N ASP A 25 0.46 -15.13 16.30
CA ASP A 25 1.15 -16.33 15.81
C ASP A 25 2.42 -15.96 15.01
N GLN A 26 3.23 -15.08 15.60
CA GLN A 26 4.46 -14.57 14.98
C GLN A 26 5.60 -14.61 15.99
N TYR A 27 6.80 -14.44 15.49
CA TYR A 27 8.00 -14.30 16.30
C TYR A 27 8.54 -12.89 16.11
N GLY A 28 8.99 -12.25 17.22
CA GLY A 28 9.45 -10.88 17.15
C GLY A 28 10.53 -10.52 18.15
N MET A 29 11.55 -9.81 17.70
CA MET A 29 12.67 -9.38 18.50
C MET A 29 13.02 -7.93 18.19
N THR A 30 13.29 -7.13 19.21
CA THR A 30 13.74 -5.75 19.07
C THR A 30 15.24 -5.65 19.30
N VAL A 31 15.95 -5.02 18.39
CA VAL A 31 17.37 -4.72 18.52
C VAL A 31 17.61 -3.24 18.22
N THR A 32 18.69 -2.69 18.78
CA THR A 32 19.13 -1.32 18.53
C THR A 32 20.29 -1.32 17.55
N ASP A 33 20.20 -0.46 16.54
CA ASP A 33 21.28 -0.27 15.57
C ASP A 33 21.17 1.13 14.94
N GLN A 34 22.13 1.48 14.09
CA GLN A 34 22.10 2.69 13.27
C GLN A 34 21.36 2.43 11.96
N LEU A 35 20.61 3.42 11.45
CA LEU A 35 19.87 3.26 10.19
C LEU A 35 20.81 3.27 8.97
N PHE A 36 21.90 4.04 9.07
CA PHE A 36 22.97 4.12 8.05
C PHE A 36 24.28 4.47 8.72
N VAL A 37 25.37 4.24 8.02
CA VAL A 37 26.72 4.59 8.52
C VAL A 37 26.81 6.09 8.76
N GLY A 38 27.13 6.49 10.00
CA GLY A 38 27.19 7.89 10.43
C GLY A 38 25.88 8.46 11.01
N ASP A 39 24.80 7.66 11.11
CA ASP A 39 23.60 8.07 11.87
C ASP A 39 23.96 8.13 13.37
N THR A 40 23.79 9.30 13.97
CA THR A 40 24.04 9.53 15.41
C THR A 40 22.84 9.16 16.28
N ARG A 41 21.68 8.86 15.66
CA ARG A 41 20.43 8.56 16.38
C ARG A 41 20.30 7.06 16.59
N THR A 42 19.98 6.66 17.80
CA THR A 42 19.59 5.29 18.11
C THR A 42 18.25 4.97 17.44
N ARG A 43 18.21 3.86 16.71
CA ARG A 43 16.99 3.33 16.11
C ARG A 43 16.69 1.95 16.67
N TYR A 44 15.42 1.63 16.76
CA TYR A 44 14.94 0.34 17.21
C TYR A 44 14.44 -0.45 16.01
N PHE A 45 15.04 -1.60 15.77
CA PHE A 45 14.69 -2.51 14.67
C PHE A 45 13.91 -3.67 15.25
N HIS A 46 12.65 -3.77 14.87
CA HIS A 46 11.75 -4.84 15.27
C HIS A 46 11.73 -5.88 14.15
N ILE A 47 12.45 -6.97 14.37
CA ILE A 47 12.57 -8.07 13.40
C ILE A 47 11.45 -9.04 13.69
N VAL A 48 10.55 -9.21 12.75
CA VAL A 48 9.37 -10.08 12.87
C VAL A 48 9.46 -11.19 11.83
N TRP A 49 9.13 -12.40 12.22
CA TRP A 49 8.99 -13.54 11.33
C TRP A 49 7.60 -14.19 11.50
N SER A 50 7.01 -14.63 10.38
CA SER A 50 5.72 -15.32 10.35
C SER A 50 5.77 -16.47 9.36
N SER A 51 5.22 -17.62 9.77
CA SER A 51 5.12 -18.83 8.94
C SER A 51 4.20 -18.60 7.72
N ASP A 52 3.10 -17.88 7.91
CA ASP A 52 2.16 -17.60 6.83
C ASP A 52 2.79 -16.67 5.78
N ARG A 53 3.50 -15.63 6.24
CA ARG A 53 4.26 -14.78 5.33
C ARG A 53 5.38 -15.54 4.62
N GLU A 54 6.06 -16.48 5.29
CA GLU A 54 7.05 -17.33 4.62
C GLU A 54 6.44 -18.15 3.50
N LYS A 55 5.25 -18.74 3.71
CA LYS A 55 4.51 -19.49 2.66
C LYS A 55 4.16 -18.58 1.47
N ASP A 56 3.66 -17.38 1.74
CA ASP A 56 3.27 -16.42 0.71
C ASP A 56 4.47 -15.89 -0.07
N ASP A 57 5.56 -15.52 0.61
CA ASP A 57 6.80 -15.07 0.00
C ASP A 57 7.39 -16.18 -0.88
N ARG A 58 7.42 -17.43 -0.38
CA ARG A 58 7.88 -18.61 -1.09
C ARG A 58 7.06 -18.86 -2.35
N LYS A 59 5.74 -18.88 -2.22
CA LYS A 59 4.82 -19.06 -3.35
C LYS A 59 5.02 -17.97 -4.40
N THR A 60 5.06 -16.72 -3.98
CA THR A 60 5.23 -15.58 -4.88
C THR A 60 6.57 -15.63 -5.59
N PHE A 61 7.65 -15.90 -4.88
CA PHE A 61 9.00 -16.00 -5.43
C PHE A 61 9.11 -17.10 -6.47
N PHE A 62 8.73 -18.34 -6.11
CA PHE A 62 8.86 -19.48 -7.03
C PHE A 62 7.92 -19.38 -8.24
N THR A 63 6.75 -18.76 -8.10
CA THR A 63 5.86 -18.46 -9.23
C THR A 63 6.55 -17.50 -10.23
N LYS A 64 7.17 -16.43 -9.71
CA LYS A 64 7.92 -15.47 -10.54
C LYS A 64 9.15 -16.10 -11.16
N LEU A 65 9.88 -16.92 -10.40
CA LEU A 65 11.06 -17.64 -10.89
C LEU A 65 10.71 -18.61 -12.03
N ALA A 66 9.62 -19.38 -11.88
CA ALA A 66 9.15 -20.30 -12.92
C ALA A 66 8.72 -19.55 -14.19
N ALA A 67 8.03 -18.41 -14.06
CA ALA A 67 7.67 -17.59 -15.21
C ALA A 67 8.91 -17.02 -15.93
N LYS A 68 9.92 -16.60 -15.15
CA LYS A 68 11.19 -16.10 -15.68
C LYS A 68 11.99 -17.22 -16.40
N GLU A 69 12.02 -18.42 -15.82
CA GLU A 69 12.63 -19.59 -16.42
C GLU A 69 11.97 -19.97 -17.76
N LEU A 70 10.64 -19.96 -17.80
CA LEU A 70 9.90 -20.24 -19.04
C LEU A 70 10.22 -19.22 -20.14
N ARG A 71 10.31 -17.93 -19.78
CA ARG A 71 10.70 -16.86 -20.70
C ARG A 71 12.12 -17.06 -21.20
N LEU A 72 13.05 -17.41 -20.33
CA LEU A 72 14.45 -17.66 -20.64
C LEU A 72 14.61 -18.86 -21.59
N ARG A 73 13.94 -20.00 -21.31
CA ARG A 73 13.94 -21.18 -22.17
C ARG A 73 13.48 -20.87 -23.62
N ARG A 74 12.38 -20.10 -23.76
CA ARG A 74 11.87 -19.66 -25.07
C ARG A 74 12.91 -18.85 -25.84
N LYS A 75 13.64 -17.95 -25.14
CA LYS A 75 14.71 -17.15 -25.78
C LYS A 75 15.88 -18.01 -26.23
N ILE A 76 16.27 -18.99 -25.43
CA ILE A 76 17.33 -19.95 -25.80
C ILE A 76 16.91 -20.77 -27.03
N GLU A 77 15.69 -21.34 -27.01
CA GLU A 77 15.17 -22.16 -28.13
C GLU A 77 15.12 -21.38 -29.45
N ARG A 78 14.74 -20.09 -29.39
CA ARG A 78 14.62 -19.21 -30.57
C ARG A 78 15.92 -18.50 -30.92
N LYS A 79 16.98 -18.67 -30.13
CA LYS A 79 18.24 -17.91 -30.25
C LYS A 79 18.02 -16.41 -30.32
N GLU A 80 17.08 -15.90 -29.51
CA GLU A 80 16.76 -14.48 -29.49
C GLU A 80 17.93 -13.68 -28.89
N GLN A 81 18.23 -12.55 -29.52
CA GLN A 81 19.18 -11.59 -28.96
C GLN A 81 18.56 -10.87 -27.79
N VAL A 82 19.32 -10.69 -26.72
CA VAL A 82 18.95 -9.97 -25.52
C VAL A 82 19.94 -8.83 -25.29
N THR A 83 19.48 -7.74 -24.68
CA THR A 83 20.36 -6.66 -24.23
C THR A 83 21.15 -7.10 -22.98
N TYR A 84 22.21 -6.37 -22.67
CA TYR A 84 22.99 -6.62 -21.46
C TYR A 84 22.13 -6.55 -20.19
N ASP A 85 21.28 -5.53 -20.07
CA ASP A 85 20.38 -5.36 -18.92
C ASP A 85 19.42 -6.55 -18.77
N GLU A 86 18.86 -7.04 -19.87
CA GLU A 86 17.97 -8.21 -19.87
C GLU A 86 18.72 -9.50 -19.50
N MET A 87 19.94 -9.66 -19.97
CA MET A 87 20.79 -10.78 -19.61
C MET A 87 21.12 -10.77 -18.13
N MET A 88 21.45 -9.61 -17.57
CA MET A 88 21.74 -9.45 -16.13
C MET A 88 20.51 -9.71 -15.27
N ASP A 89 19.30 -9.32 -15.72
CA ASP A 89 18.04 -9.65 -15.03
C ASP A 89 17.83 -11.18 -14.89
N PHE A 90 18.25 -11.96 -15.90
CA PHE A 90 18.27 -13.42 -15.79
C PHE A 90 19.41 -13.93 -14.90
N ALA A 91 20.59 -13.32 -14.98
CA ALA A 91 21.77 -13.72 -14.21
C ALA A 91 21.57 -13.60 -12.69
N ASP A 92 20.60 -12.81 -12.22
CA ASP A 92 20.23 -12.77 -10.81
C ASP A 92 19.85 -14.14 -10.23
N TRP A 93 19.31 -15.06 -11.06
CA TRP A 93 18.75 -16.34 -10.60
C TRP A 93 19.24 -17.54 -11.39
N PHE A 94 19.98 -17.32 -12.48
CA PHE A 94 20.46 -18.37 -13.38
C PHE A 94 21.92 -18.16 -13.69
N LYS A 95 22.69 -19.24 -13.65
CA LYS A 95 24.05 -19.29 -14.20
C LYS A 95 23.92 -19.40 -15.72
N LEU A 96 24.34 -18.36 -16.43
CA LEU A 96 24.16 -18.24 -17.88
C LEU A 96 25.47 -18.53 -18.64
N SER A 97 25.35 -19.22 -19.80
CA SER A 97 26.36 -19.20 -20.83
C SER A 97 25.84 -18.39 -22.01
N SER A 98 26.57 -17.35 -22.41
CA SER A 98 26.17 -16.47 -23.49
C SER A 98 27.33 -16.15 -24.45
N THR A 99 26.99 -15.78 -25.69
CA THR A 99 27.91 -15.26 -26.68
C THR A 99 27.48 -13.89 -27.15
N LYS A 100 28.45 -12.99 -27.37
CA LYS A 100 28.17 -11.65 -27.90
C LYS A 100 27.73 -11.78 -29.37
N ALA A 101 26.58 -11.19 -29.70
CA ALA A 101 25.96 -11.33 -31.03
C ALA A 101 26.09 -10.07 -31.90
N GLY A 102 26.39 -8.90 -31.31
CA GLY A 102 26.51 -7.64 -32.04
C GLY A 102 25.88 -6.47 -31.26
N THR A 103 25.30 -5.52 -31.97
CA THR A 103 24.59 -4.37 -31.38
C THR A 103 23.12 -4.37 -31.82
N VAL A 104 22.23 -3.94 -30.96
CA VAL A 104 20.81 -3.73 -31.27
C VAL A 104 20.39 -2.30 -30.90
N PRO A 105 19.44 -1.72 -31.65
CA PRO A 105 18.94 -0.38 -31.29
C PRO A 105 18.24 -0.40 -29.92
N ASP A 106 18.51 0.61 -29.08
CA ASP A 106 17.86 0.80 -27.79
C ASP A 106 16.36 1.11 -27.96
N ASN A 107 15.52 0.11 -27.74
CA ASN A 107 14.06 0.21 -27.82
C ASN A 107 13.40 0.56 -26.47
N LYS A 108 14.02 1.37 -25.62
CA LYS A 108 13.38 1.85 -24.39
C LYS A 108 12.09 2.59 -24.70
N LYS A 109 10.94 1.95 -24.41
CA LYS A 109 9.61 2.56 -24.51
C LYS A 109 9.52 3.71 -23.50
N GLY A 110 9.68 4.93 -23.96
CA GLY A 110 9.45 6.13 -23.17
C GLY A 110 10.20 7.35 -23.69
N ARG A 111 9.51 8.29 -24.35
CA ARG A 111 9.97 9.58 -24.86
C ARG A 111 11.00 9.50 -25.98
N LYS A 112 10.55 9.79 -27.18
CA LYS A 112 11.43 10.13 -28.31
C LYS A 112 12.32 11.31 -27.90
N ALA A 113 13.51 11.03 -27.40
CA ALA A 113 14.57 12.00 -27.33
C ALA A 113 15.22 12.08 -28.71
N SER A 114 15.43 13.29 -29.16
CA SER A 114 16.04 13.65 -30.43
C SER A 114 17.27 12.82 -30.80
N GLY A 115 17.19 12.10 -31.90
CA GLY A 115 18.26 12.11 -32.90
C GLY A 115 19.43 11.17 -32.78
N GLU A 116 19.70 10.46 -31.67
CA GLU A 116 20.79 9.47 -31.61
C GLU A 116 20.29 8.13 -31.09
N THR A 117 20.18 7.16 -31.97
CA THR A 117 19.93 5.75 -31.60
C THR A 117 21.22 5.24 -30.94
N LYS A 118 21.23 5.13 -29.61
CA LYS A 118 22.32 4.48 -28.90
C LYS A 118 22.23 2.99 -29.21
N GLU A 119 23.30 2.44 -29.74
CA GLU A 119 23.43 1.00 -29.97
C GLU A 119 23.80 0.35 -28.61
N GLU A 120 23.04 -0.65 -28.18
CA GLU A 120 23.35 -1.47 -27.00
C GLU A 120 23.95 -2.81 -27.45
N GLU A 121 24.92 -3.32 -26.70
CA GLU A 121 25.47 -4.64 -26.94
C GLU A 121 24.40 -5.71 -26.77
N SER A 122 24.38 -6.66 -27.72
CA SER A 122 23.44 -7.78 -27.68
C SER A 122 24.18 -9.11 -27.50
N TYR A 123 23.48 -10.03 -26.84
CA TYR A 123 23.96 -11.33 -26.46
C TYR A 123 22.95 -12.40 -26.84
N VAL A 124 23.44 -13.60 -27.17
CA VAL A 124 22.62 -14.81 -27.31
C VAL A 124 22.93 -15.72 -26.13
N ILE A 125 21.92 -16.11 -25.39
CA ILE A 125 22.06 -17.03 -24.26
C ILE A 125 21.99 -18.45 -24.82
N ASN A 126 23.06 -19.24 -24.60
CA ASN A 126 23.18 -20.59 -25.10
C ASN A 126 22.63 -21.64 -24.13
N SER A 127 22.87 -21.46 -22.84
CA SER A 127 22.37 -22.33 -21.78
C SER A 127 22.15 -21.56 -20.49
N ALA A 128 21.29 -22.09 -19.64
CA ALA A 128 20.96 -21.52 -18.34
C ALA A 128 20.69 -22.65 -17.36
N GLU A 129 21.24 -22.53 -16.16
CA GLU A 129 20.98 -23.39 -15.00
C GLU A 129 20.57 -22.54 -13.82
N ARG A 130 19.69 -23.05 -12.94
CA ARG A 130 19.31 -22.32 -11.73
C ARG A 130 20.52 -22.12 -10.83
N ASP A 131 20.71 -20.90 -10.36
CA ASP A 131 21.67 -20.61 -9.30
C ASP A 131 21.04 -20.97 -7.92
N VAL A 132 21.11 -22.26 -7.59
CA VAL A 132 20.51 -22.83 -6.38
C VAL A 132 21.04 -22.15 -5.14
N GLU A 133 22.32 -21.82 -5.07
CA GLU A 133 22.94 -21.18 -3.92
C GLU A 133 22.33 -19.80 -3.65
N ASN A 134 22.19 -18.98 -4.70
CA ASN A 134 21.60 -17.66 -4.58
C ASN A 134 20.08 -17.71 -4.28
N ILE A 135 19.38 -18.68 -4.89
CA ILE A 135 17.95 -18.94 -4.60
C ILE A 135 17.75 -19.31 -3.14
N ASP A 136 18.56 -20.23 -2.60
CA ASP A 136 18.46 -20.67 -1.20
C ASP A 136 18.83 -19.54 -0.23
N GLU A 137 19.85 -18.74 -0.53
CA GLU A 137 20.17 -17.54 0.26
C GLU A 137 19.03 -16.51 0.27
N CYS A 138 18.32 -16.38 -0.83
CA CYS A 138 17.12 -15.55 -0.89
C CYS A 138 15.98 -16.15 -0.05
N ALA A 139 15.78 -17.48 -0.14
CA ALA A 139 14.71 -18.18 0.57
C ALA A 139 14.86 -18.12 2.10
N LYS A 140 16.09 -18.05 2.63
CA LYS A 140 16.35 -17.85 4.06
C LYS A 140 15.74 -16.55 4.63
N LYS A 141 15.40 -15.59 3.78
CA LYS A 141 14.83 -14.28 4.16
C LYS A 141 13.31 -14.25 4.13
N PHE A 142 12.65 -15.32 3.64
CA PHE A 142 11.21 -15.38 3.55
C PHE A 142 10.55 -15.39 4.93
N GLY A 143 9.40 -14.76 5.03
CA GLY A 143 8.66 -14.60 6.27
C GLY A 143 9.14 -13.48 7.18
N PHE A 144 10.30 -12.90 6.90
CA PHE A 144 10.82 -11.79 7.70
C PHE A 144 10.33 -10.45 7.22
N ARG A 145 10.08 -9.56 8.17
CA ARG A 145 9.96 -8.12 7.96
C ARG A 145 10.68 -7.39 9.08
N ILE A 146 11.15 -6.19 8.79
CA ILE A 146 11.77 -5.31 9.78
C ILE A 146 10.97 -4.02 9.83
N LEU A 147 10.50 -3.67 11.02
CA LEU A 147 9.94 -2.35 11.31
C LEU A 147 11.01 -1.54 12.03
N VAL A 148 11.02 -0.23 11.79
CA VAL A 148 12.00 0.67 12.41
C VAL A 148 11.24 1.79 13.12
N SER A 149 11.58 2.03 14.38
CA SER A 149 11.06 3.16 15.14
C SER A 149 12.17 4.06 15.66
N SER A 150 11.84 5.33 15.84
CA SER A 150 12.70 6.33 16.51
C SER A 150 12.52 6.28 18.03
N GLU A 151 11.42 5.76 18.51
CA GLU A 151 11.06 5.65 19.90
C GLU A 151 11.30 4.24 20.42
N LYS A 152 11.67 4.14 21.70
CA LYS A 152 11.82 2.86 22.35
C LYS A 152 10.46 2.20 22.57
N MET A 153 10.25 1.08 21.92
CA MET A 153 9.06 0.25 22.09
C MET A 153 9.44 -1.21 21.88
N ASP A 154 8.57 -2.12 22.33
CA ASP A 154 8.76 -3.54 22.04
C ASP A 154 8.25 -3.92 20.64
N THR A 155 8.47 -5.16 20.22
CA THR A 155 8.05 -5.62 18.89
C THR A 155 6.54 -5.66 18.74
N ARG A 156 5.78 -5.98 19.81
CA ARG A 156 4.31 -6.03 19.79
C ARG A 156 3.73 -4.63 19.60
N GLU A 157 4.22 -3.67 20.38
CA GLU A 157 3.83 -2.26 20.25
C GLU A 157 4.11 -1.70 18.85
N ALA A 158 5.29 -2.04 18.30
CA ALA A 158 5.66 -1.63 16.94
C ALA A 158 4.75 -2.26 15.87
N MET A 159 4.37 -3.53 16.04
CA MET A 159 3.42 -4.22 15.14
C MET A 159 2.03 -3.59 15.22
N GLU A 160 1.55 -3.28 16.42
CA GLU A 160 0.28 -2.61 16.63
C GLU A 160 0.28 -1.21 16.01
N ALA A 161 1.32 -0.42 16.26
CA ALA A 161 1.47 0.90 15.65
C ALA A 161 1.50 0.81 14.11
N TYR A 162 2.21 -0.17 13.55
CA TYR A 162 2.26 -0.39 12.11
C TYR A 162 0.93 -0.85 11.51
N SER A 163 0.14 -1.65 12.25
CA SER A 163 -1.18 -2.10 11.78
C SER A 163 -2.15 -0.94 11.55
N LYS A 164 -2.00 0.16 12.31
CA LYS A 164 -2.79 1.39 12.16
C LYS A 164 -2.53 2.09 10.82
N ARG A 165 -1.43 1.78 10.12
CA ARG A 165 -1.15 2.26 8.76
C ARG A 165 -2.22 1.83 7.75
N ASP A 166 -2.82 0.66 7.92
CA ASP A 166 -3.91 0.18 7.08
C ASP A 166 -5.10 1.15 7.03
N CYS A 167 -5.33 1.89 8.13
CA CYS A 167 -6.34 2.96 8.17
C CYS A 167 -6.02 4.08 7.17
N VAL A 168 -4.75 4.48 7.06
CA VAL A 168 -4.31 5.54 6.13
C VAL A 168 -4.43 5.05 4.69
N GLU A 169 -4.02 3.81 4.41
CA GLU A 169 -4.14 3.22 3.06
C GLU A 169 -5.61 3.08 2.64
N LYS A 170 -6.50 2.70 3.56
CA LYS A 170 -7.95 2.66 3.32
C LYS A 170 -8.54 4.04 3.05
N VAL A 171 -8.09 5.06 3.79
CA VAL A 171 -8.49 6.45 3.53
C VAL A 171 -8.04 6.89 2.14
N PHE A 172 -6.77 6.67 1.76
CA PHE A 172 -6.28 6.99 0.43
C PHE A 172 -7.00 6.22 -0.68
N SER A 173 -7.33 4.95 -0.46
CA SER A 173 -8.12 4.16 -1.39
C SER A 173 -9.53 4.72 -1.55
N ALA A 174 -10.18 5.11 -0.45
CA ALA A 174 -11.49 5.74 -0.48
C ALA A 174 -11.46 7.11 -1.19
N LEU A 175 -10.43 7.91 -0.96
CA LEU A 175 -10.22 9.18 -1.64
C LEU A 175 -10.10 8.98 -3.17
N LYS A 176 -9.31 8.01 -3.61
CA LYS A 176 -9.14 7.71 -5.04
C LYS A 176 -10.44 7.19 -5.67
N SER A 177 -11.06 6.19 -5.06
CA SER A 177 -12.20 5.49 -5.67
C SER A 177 -13.54 6.19 -5.45
N THR A 178 -13.77 6.80 -4.28
CA THR A 178 -15.06 7.39 -3.92
C THR A 178 -15.14 8.87 -4.27
N LEU A 179 -14.05 9.61 -4.12
CA LEU A 179 -13.99 11.05 -4.34
C LEU A 179 -13.32 11.43 -5.68
N GLY A 180 -13.01 10.46 -6.53
CA GLY A 180 -12.48 10.72 -7.88
C GLY A 180 -11.12 11.43 -7.92
N MET A 181 -10.32 11.26 -6.88
CA MET A 181 -9.03 11.96 -6.70
C MET A 181 -7.87 11.37 -7.51
N GLU A 182 -8.15 10.60 -8.55
CA GLU A 182 -7.10 9.98 -9.37
C GLU A 182 -6.26 11.01 -10.14
N LYS A 183 -6.87 12.17 -10.45
CA LYS A 183 -6.18 13.25 -11.20
C LYS A 183 -6.43 14.60 -10.53
N ILE A 184 -5.37 15.35 -10.32
CA ILE A 184 -5.47 16.70 -9.74
C ILE A 184 -6.25 17.63 -10.67
N GLY A 185 -6.04 17.57 -11.99
CA GLY A 185 -6.83 18.28 -13.01
C GLY A 185 -6.81 19.81 -12.89
N VAL A 186 -5.83 20.38 -12.16
CA VAL A 186 -5.57 21.83 -12.04
C VAL A 186 -4.07 22.08 -12.23
N TYR A 187 -3.71 23.27 -12.72
CA TYR A 187 -2.37 23.55 -13.21
C TYR A 187 -1.63 24.67 -12.45
N SER A 188 -2.32 25.49 -11.64
CA SER A 188 -1.67 26.50 -10.82
C SER A 188 -1.40 25.97 -9.40
N ASP A 189 -0.31 26.41 -8.78
CA ASP A 189 0.10 25.98 -7.43
C ASP A 189 -0.98 26.30 -6.40
N ASP A 190 -1.59 27.48 -6.45
CA ASP A 190 -2.68 27.88 -5.55
C ASP A 190 -3.91 26.98 -5.69
N SER A 191 -4.27 26.62 -6.93
CA SER A 191 -5.39 25.69 -7.19
C SER A 191 -5.07 24.29 -6.72
N ILE A 192 -3.82 23.84 -6.82
CA ILE A 192 -3.35 22.56 -6.31
C ILE A 192 -3.47 22.55 -4.78
N HIS A 193 -2.95 23.58 -4.10
CA HIS A 193 -3.00 23.69 -2.65
C HIS A 193 -4.44 23.74 -2.13
N THR A 194 -5.31 24.54 -2.76
CA THR A 194 -6.73 24.62 -2.39
C THR A 194 -7.42 23.26 -2.56
N LYS A 195 -7.19 22.58 -3.66
CA LYS A 195 -7.77 21.26 -3.92
C LYS A 195 -7.27 20.20 -2.95
N MET A 196 -5.98 20.23 -2.61
CA MET A 196 -5.41 19.33 -1.60
C MET A 196 -6.02 19.57 -0.21
N LEU A 197 -6.25 20.83 0.16
CA LEU A 197 -6.92 21.17 1.42
C LEU A 197 -8.36 20.64 1.46
N ILE A 198 -9.12 20.83 0.38
CA ILE A 198 -10.48 20.30 0.24
C ILE A 198 -10.47 18.76 0.39
N TRP A 199 -9.54 18.10 -0.28
CA TRP A 199 -9.37 16.65 -0.20
C TRP A 199 -9.03 16.18 1.22
N PHE A 200 -8.16 16.90 1.90
CA PHE A 200 -7.80 16.59 3.29
C PHE A 200 -9.02 16.71 4.22
N LEU A 201 -9.81 17.78 4.09
CA LEU A 201 -11.06 17.96 4.84
C LEU A 201 -12.07 16.85 4.53
N ALA A 202 -12.25 16.50 3.25
CA ALA A 202 -13.10 15.41 2.82
C ALA A 202 -12.65 14.04 3.40
N ALA A 203 -11.34 13.80 3.49
CA ALA A 203 -10.78 12.60 4.11
C ALA A 203 -11.09 12.53 5.61
N ILE A 204 -10.99 13.67 6.33
CA ILE A 204 -11.34 13.74 7.75
C ILE A 204 -12.83 13.44 7.94
N LEU A 205 -13.70 14.07 7.17
CA LEU A 205 -15.15 13.85 7.27
C LEU A 205 -15.51 12.40 6.93
N HIS A 206 -14.95 11.85 5.87
CA HIS A 206 -15.12 10.44 5.51
C HIS A 206 -14.72 9.52 6.67
N SER A 207 -13.55 9.75 7.28
CA SER A 207 -13.04 8.95 8.39
C SER A 207 -13.92 9.07 9.64
N LEU A 208 -14.43 10.27 9.95
CA LEU A 208 -15.37 10.51 11.06
C LEU A 208 -16.67 9.75 10.86
N ILE A 209 -17.28 9.85 9.67
CA ILE A 209 -18.51 9.13 9.33
C ILE A 209 -18.26 7.62 9.41
N PHE A 210 -17.15 7.15 8.83
CA PHE A 210 -16.76 5.74 8.83
C PHE A 210 -16.67 5.18 10.26
N ASN A 211 -15.94 5.86 11.14
CA ASN A 211 -15.72 5.40 12.51
C ASN A 211 -16.99 5.47 13.37
N ARG A 212 -17.74 6.56 13.29
CA ARG A 212 -18.96 6.75 14.09
C ARG A 212 -20.11 5.83 13.67
N THR A 213 -20.10 5.37 12.40
CA THR A 213 -21.16 4.47 11.88
C THR A 213 -20.72 3.00 11.83
N MET A 214 -19.60 2.64 12.48
CA MET A 214 -19.03 1.29 12.41
C MET A 214 -20.03 0.22 12.87
N GLU A 215 -20.74 0.43 13.98
CA GLU A 215 -21.75 -0.50 14.49
C GLU A 215 -22.91 -0.76 13.51
N LEU A 216 -23.35 0.28 12.76
CA LEU A 216 -24.38 0.11 11.73
C LEU A 216 -23.87 -0.73 10.56
N ARG A 217 -22.61 -0.55 10.21
CA ARG A 217 -21.94 -1.23 9.10
C ARG A 217 -21.61 -2.69 9.42
N GLU A 218 -21.31 -3.01 10.65
CA GLU A 218 -21.13 -4.40 11.09
C GLU A 218 -22.42 -5.20 10.98
N LYS A 219 -23.56 -4.58 11.28
CA LYS A 219 -24.88 -5.21 11.20
C LYS A 219 -25.42 -5.34 9.77
N ASP A 220 -25.12 -4.37 8.89
CA ASP A 220 -25.57 -4.35 7.50
C ASP A 220 -24.60 -3.56 6.61
N ARG A 221 -23.52 -4.23 6.20
CA ARG A 221 -22.44 -3.62 5.41
C ARG A 221 -22.88 -3.17 4.02
N LYS A 222 -23.90 -3.79 3.45
CA LYS A 222 -24.39 -3.45 2.10
C LYS A 222 -25.21 -2.17 2.10
N SER A 223 -26.04 -1.97 3.12
CA SER A 223 -26.94 -0.80 3.22
C SER A 223 -26.26 0.45 3.77
N PHE A 224 -25.18 0.32 4.57
CA PHE A 224 -24.53 1.43 5.25
C PHE A 224 -23.06 1.60 4.84
N THR A 225 -22.79 1.78 3.54
CA THR A 225 -21.49 2.30 3.08
C THR A 225 -21.42 3.81 3.37
N VAL A 226 -20.23 4.40 3.49
CA VAL A 226 -20.09 5.85 3.71
C VAL A 226 -20.82 6.64 2.61
N ARG A 227 -20.72 6.21 1.36
CA ARG A 227 -21.42 6.83 0.24
C ARG A 227 -22.95 6.75 0.40
N SER A 228 -23.51 5.58 0.77
CA SER A 228 -24.96 5.45 0.97
C SER A 228 -25.43 6.25 2.18
N ILE A 229 -24.60 6.39 3.21
CA ILE A 229 -24.89 7.25 4.37
C ILE A 229 -24.98 8.72 3.96
N ILE A 230 -24.00 9.21 3.17
CA ILE A 230 -24.00 10.58 2.65
C ILE A 230 -25.26 10.82 1.80
N ASN A 231 -25.53 9.94 0.83
CA ASN A 231 -26.71 10.07 -0.02
C ASN A 231 -28.04 10.11 0.80
N LEU A 232 -28.15 9.26 1.85
CA LEU A 232 -29.33 9.28 2.72
C LEU A 232 -29.46 10.59 3.52
N LEU A 233 -28.34 11.21 3.91
CA LEU A 233 -28.35 12.48 4.61
C LEU A 233 -28.64 13.66 3.66
N GLU A 234 -28.20 13.61 2.41
CA GLU A 234 -28.51 14.59 1.37
C GLU A 234 -30.01 14.68 1.05
N GLU A 235 -30.78 13.63 1.31
CA GLU A 235 -32.25 13.65 1.16
C GLU A 235 -32.94 14.53 2.22
N ILE A 236 -32.24 14.91 3.30
CA ILE A 236 -32.78 15.83 4.31
C ILE A 236 -32.66 17.25 3.74
N SER A 237 -33.80 17.78 3.30
CA SER A 237 -33.89 19.09 2.64
C SER A 237 -34.81 20.05 3.38
N ALA A 238 -34.58 21.32 3.15
CA ALA A 238 -35.45 22.42 3.64
C ALA A 238 -36.03 23.16 2.45
N ASP A 239 -37.26 23.61 2.60
CA ASP A 239 -37.97 24.48 1.65
C ASP A 239 -38.07 25.89 2.22
N GLU A 240 -37.89 26.89 1.35
CA GLU A 240 -38.14 28.28 1.67
C GLU A 240 -39.63 28.58 1.50
N ASP A 241 -40.23 29.17 2.54
CA ASP A 241 -41.57 29.74 2.45
C ASP A 241 -41.47 31.13 1.80
N LEU A 242 -41.88 31.18 0.54
CA LEU A 242 -41.80 32.40 -0.28
C LEU A 242 -42.54 33.61 0.30
N ASN A 243 -43.49 33.39 1.21
CA ASN A 243 -44.22 34.49 1.83
C ASN A 243 -43.49 35.06 3.05
N THR A 244 -42.76 34.22 3.75
CA THR A 244 -42.08 34.62 5.01
C THR A 244 -40.57 34.68 4.90
N GLY A 245 -39.97 34.14 3.81
CA GLY A 245 -38.55 34.00 3.63
C GLY A 245 -37.88 33.03 4.62
N LYS A 246 -38.68 32.25 5.33
CA LYS A 246 -38.16 31.32 6.34
C LYS A 246 -38.04 29.91 5.77
N TYR A 247 -36.98 29.24 6.14
CA TYR A 247 -36.75 27.86 5.77
C TYR A 247 -37.43 26.89 6.75
N LYS A 248 -37.99 25.81 6.25
CA LYS A 248 -38.55 24.70 7.05
C LYS A 248 -38.13 23.38 6.45
N ARG A 249 -37.81 22.39 7.31
CA ARG A 249 -37.53 21.03 6.85
C ARG A 249 -38.73 20.46 6.10
N ARG A 250 -38.44 19.94 4.88
CA ARG A 250 -39.45 19.41 3.96
C ARG A 250 -40.15 18.17 4.50
N PHE A 251 -39.37 17.20 5.02
CA PHE A 251 -39.87 15.90 5.48
C PHE A 251 -39.27 15.52 6.84
N LYS A 252 -39.99 14.66 7.58
CA LYS A 252 -39.42 14.02 8.78
C LYS A 252 -38.39 12.98 8.34
N PRO A 253 -37.24 12.90 9.04
CA PRO A 253 -36.24 11.89 8.73
C PRO A 253 -36.80 10.47 8.84
N ILE A 254 -36.44 9.62 7.86
CA ILE A 254 -36.85 8.21 7.84
C ILE A 254 -36.05 7.40 8.89
N ARG A 255 -36.49 6.18 9.18
CA ARG A 255 -35.87 5.31 10.20
C ARG A 255 -34.37 5.10 10.00
N LYS A 256 -33.89 4.97 8.73
CA LYS A 256 -32.47 4.82 8.43
C LYS A 256 -31.69 6.09 8.73
N GLN A 257 -32.21 7.25 8.34
CA GLN A 257 -31.60 8.55 8.63
C GLN A 257 -31.50 8.81 10.15
N ASN A 258 -32.57 8.52 10.92
CA ASN A 258 -32.54 8.63 12.37
C ASN A 258 -31.46 7.76 13.03
N ARG A 259 -31.24 6.52 12.52
CA ARG A 259 -30.16 5.65 13.02
C ARG A 259 -28.78 6.23 12.72
N ILE A 260 -28.59 6.77 11.53
CA ILE A 260 -27.32 7.42 11.13
C ILE A 260 -27.09 8.65 12.01
N MET A 261 -28.07 9.54 12.14
CA MET A 261 -27.99 10.75 12.95
C MET A 261 -27.62 10.43 14.40
N LYS A 262 -28.24 9.41 15.00
CA LYS A 262 -27.91 8.94 16.34
C LYS A 262 -26.44 8.53 16.48
N CYS A 263 -25.89 7.81 15.49
CA CYS A 263 -24.47 7.41 15.49
C CYS A 263 -23.54 8.62 15.33
N LEU A 264 -23.96 9.62 14.58
CA LEU A 264 -23.20 10.86 14.38
C LEU A 264 -23.33 11.83 15.56
N GLY A 265 -24.26 11.58 16.48
CA GLY A 265 -24.55 12.47 17.63
C GLY A 265 -25.30 13.73 17.22
N VAL A 266 -26.11 13.65 16.14
CA VAL A 266 -26.93 14.76 15.62
C VAL A 266 -28.40 14.48 15.92
N THR A 267 -29.09 15.46 16.46
CA THR A 267 -30.54 15.42 16.73
C THR A 267 -31.33 16.12 15.63
N ILE A 268 -32.65 15.93 15.64
CA ILE A 268 -33.55 16.65 14.74
C ILE A 268 -33.54 18.14 15.08
N ASP A 269 -33.50 18.48 16.37
CA ASP A 269 -33.47 19.86 16.84
C ASP A 269 -32.18 20.58 16.41
N ASP A 270 -31.06 19.88 16.32
CA ASP A 270 -29.81 20.45 15.78
C ASP A 270 -29.99 20.85 14.31
N ILE A 271 -30.66 20.00 13.52
CA ILE A 271 -30.93 20.27 12.12
C ILE A 271 -31.87 21.45 11.98
N ASP A 272 -32.99 21.46 12.75
CA ASP A 272 -33.96 22.54 12.70
C ASP A 272 -33.31 23.86 13.13
N SER A 273 -32.45 23.84 14.17
CA SER A 273 -31.69 25.03 14.61
C SER A 273 -30.68 25.53 13.53
N CYS A 274 -30.17 24.63 12.67
CA CYS A 274 -29.34 25.04 11.54
C CYS A 274 -30.18 25.66 10.42
N ILE A 275 -31.36 25.10 10.16
CA ILE A 275 -32.32 25.62 9.17
C ILE A 275 -32.84 27.00 9.54
N ASP A 276 -33.13 27.23 10.81
CA ASP A 276 -33.61 28.54 11.32
C ASP A 276 -32.56 29.66 11.19
N LYS A 277 -31.29 29.33 10.94
CA LYS A 277 -30.21 30.29 10.72
C LYS A 277 -29.95 30.62 9.24
N LEU A 278 -30.62 29.93 8.32
CA LEU A 278 -30.57 30.22 6.90
C LEU A 278 -31.45 31.39 6.52
#